data_1ebb05709590e0f1484cba6edf06a24b
#
_entry.id   1ebb05709590e0f1484cba6edf06a24b
#
_cell.length_a   1.000
_cell.length_b   1.000
_cell.length_c   1.000
_cell.angle_alpha   90.00
_cell.angle_beta   90.00
_cell.angle_gamma   90.00
#
_symmetry.space_group_name_H-M   'P 1'
#
loop_
_entity.id
_entity.type
_entity.pdbx_description
1 polymer ?
#
loop_
_entity_poly.entity_id
_entity_poly.type
_entity_poly.pdbx_seq_one_letter_code
_entity_poly.pdbx_strand_id
1 'polypeptide(L)'
;MSKRINEFRMPAEWEPQKSVWISWPHNRNDWPGMFEKIPNVVGKIIKYLANHQRIDLLVNTNKSMEEARKQLKRTGCKLSNIKFHKIKTDRLWLRDSGPIFLINKKIRKKIMLNFKFTAWSKYKNFRNDNKINYKISKYLNIKSILPKKINSKKFEKVVMEGGAFDTNGSGSILLTKECLLSSKQERNKGFRKSDYESLFSNYLNTKNFIWLNKGIVGDDTHGHVDDIARFVSKTTIMIADENNKSDKNYKSLKENLSLIHI
;
A
#
# COMPACT_ATOMS: atom_id res chain seq x y z
N MET A 1 14.86 0.66 22.41
CA MET A 1 13.56 0.76 21.72
C MET A 1 13.24 -0.44 20.79
N SER A 2 14.22 -1.25 20.37
CA SER A 2 14.02 -2.35 19.38
C SER A 2 13.29 -3.59 19.92
N LYS A 3 13.47 -3.97 21.17
CA LYS A 3 12.89 -5.23 21.73
C LYS A 3 11.35 -5.33 21.74
N ARG A 4 10.60 -4.22 21.63
CA ARG A 4 9.12 -4.24 21.68
C ARG A 4 8.41 -4.21 20.31
N ILE A 5 9.10 -3.90 19.21
CA ILE A 5 8.46 -3.87 17.88
C ILE A 5 8.29 -5.30 17.37
N ASN A 6 9.23 -6.21 17.66
CA ASN A 6 9.18 -7.61 17.24
C ASN A 6 7.98 -8.40 17.80
N GLU A 7 7.23 -7.82 18.75
CA GLU A 7 5.97 -8.40 19.25
C GLU A 7 4.76 -8.03 18.38
N PHE A 8 4.92 -7.10 17.46
CA PHE A 8 3.89 -6.67 16.51
C PHE A 8 4.07 -7.38 15.17
N ARG A 9 2.98 -7.60 14.47
CA ARG A 9 2.96 -8.11 13.10
C ARG A 9 2.03 -7.28 12.22
N MET A 10 2.25 -7.25 10.95
CA MET A 10 1.26 -6.79 9.99
C MET A 10 0.19 -7.88 9.82
N PRO A 11 -1.10 -7.57 9.98
CA PRO A 11 -2.16 -8.55 9.69
C PRO A 11 -2.24 -8.83 8.20
N ALA A 12 -2.72 -10.02 7.84
CA ALA A 12 -3.09 -10.34 6.47
C ALA A 12 -4.34 -9.54 6.05
N GLU A 13 -4.53 -9.31 4.76
CA GLU A 13 -5.64 -8.50 4.27
C GLU A 13 -7.02 -9.13 4.48
N TRP A 14 -7.11 -10.45 4.58
CA TRP A 14 -8.37 -11.15 4.89
C TRP A 14 -8.71 -11.16 6.39
N GLU A 15 -7.85 -10.65 7.27
CA GLU A 15 -8.18 -10.53 8.69
C GLU A 15 -9.23 -9.44 8.90
N PRO A 16 -10.10 -9.55 9.94
CA PRO A 16 -11.16 -8.58 10.19
C PRO A 16 -10.63 -7.15 10.26
N GLN A 17 -11.22 -6.27 9.47
CA GLN A 17 -10.87 -4.86 9.35
C GLN A 17 -11.95 -4.00 10.01
N LYS A 18 -11.55 -2.92 10.67
CA LYS A 18 -12.49 -1.95 11.27
C LYS A 18 -13.03 -0.97 10.25
N SER A 19 -12.22 -0.57 9.29
CA SER A 19 -12.56 0.36 8.22
C SER A 19 -11.54 0.31 7.10
N VAL A 20 -11.92 0.79 5.93
CA VAL A 20 -11.03 1.04 4.79
C VAL A 20 -10.82 2.54 4.64
N TRP A 21 -9.56 2.94 4.45
CA TRP A 21 -9.18 4.31 4.14
C TRP A 21 -9.08 4.47 2.62
N ILE A 22 -9.78 5.47 2.09
CA ILE A 22 -9.80 5.79 0.65
C ILE A 22 -9.61 7.30 0.51
N SER A 23 -8.93 7.77 -0.54
CA SER A 23 -8.90 9.17 -0.92
C SER A 23 -9.89 9.44 -2.06
N TRP A 24 -10.59 10.59 -2.01
CA TRP A 24 -11.45 11.01 -3.11
C TRP A 24 -10.61 11.51 -4.30
N PRO A 25 -10.91 11.09 -5.54
CA PRO A 25 -10.15 11.50 -6.72
C PRO A 25 -10.28 13.01 -6.96
N HIS A 26 -9.15 13.66 -7.23
CA HIS A 26 -9.09 15.10 -7.45
C HIS A 26 -7.98 15.53 -8.43
N ASN A 27 -6.94 14.71 -8.62
CA ASN A 27 -5.84 15.03 -9.50
C ASN A 27 -6.11 14.51 -10.92
N ARG A 28 -6.37 15.43 -11.86
CA ARG A 28 -6.64 15.08 -13.27
C ARG A 28 -5.47 14.39 -13.96
N ASN A 29 -4.25 14.69 -13.53
CA ASN A 29 -3.04 14.11 -14.13
C ASN A 29 -2.83 12.62 -13.79
N ASP A 30 -3.56 12.09 -12.81
CA ASP A 30 -3.54 10.65 -12.51
C ASP A 30 -4.30 9.84 -13.57
N TRP A 31 -5.20 10.49 -14.34
CA TRP A 31 -5.98 9.86 -15.43
C TRP A 31 -6.13 10.82 -16.62
N PRO A 32 -5.09 11.05 -17.41
CA PRO A 32 -5.16 11.94 -18.56
C PRO A 32 -6.28 11.53 -19.53
N GLY A 33 -7.17 12.47 -19.85
CA GLY A 33 -8.31 12.23 -20.74
C GLY A 33 -9.47 11.39 -20.19
N MET A 34 -9.33 10.80 -18.98
CA MET A 34 -10.34 9.90 -18.41
C MET A 34 -10.90 10.32 -17.06
N PHE A 35 -10.38 11.39 -16.46
CA PHE A 35 -10.69 11.80 -15.09
C PHE A 35 -12.19 11.94 -14.81
N GLU A 36 -13.00 12.42 -15.76
CA GLU A 36 -14.44 12.67 -15.59
C GLU A 36 -15.22 11.38 -15.21
N LYS A 37 -14.71 10.22 -15.59
CA LYS A 37 -15.32 8.91 -15.27
C LYS A 37 -14.91 8.41 -13.87
N ILE A 38 -13.75 8.84 -13.36
CA ILE A 38 -13.14 8.29 -12.16
C ILE A 38 -13.95 8.51 -10.89
N PRO A 39 -14.53 9.69 -10.59
CA PRO A 39 -15.39 9.87 -9.42
C PRO A 39 -16.58 8.91 -9.37
N ASN A 40 -17.12 8.53 -10.54
CA ASN A 40 -18.21 7.54 -10.61
C ASN A 40 -17.71 6.13 -10.29
N VAL A 41 -16.56 5.74 -10.84
CA VAL A 41 -15.94 4.43 -10.58
C VAL A 41 -15.60 4.28 -9.10
N VAL A 42 -14.90 5.27 -8.53
CA VAL A 42 -14.55 5.28 -7.10
C VAL A 42 -15.80 5.30 -6.22
N GLY A 43 -16.84 6.05 -6.62
CA GLY A 43 -18.12 6.06 -5.94
C GLY A 43 -18.80 4.69 -5.90
N LYS A 44 -18.75 3.92 -6.99
CA LYS A 44 -19.25 2.53 -7.03
C LYS A 44 -18.43 1.60 -6.12
N ILE A 45 -17.10 1.70 -6.15
CA ILE A 45 -16.23 0.93 -5.25
C ILE A 45 -16.59 1.20 -3.79
N ILE A 46 -16.69 2.48 -3.42
CA ILE A 46 -17.08 2.89 -2.06
C ILE A 46 -18.46 2.35 -1.69
N LYS A 47 -19.44 2.40 -2.60
CA LYS A 47 -20.78 1.85 -2.36
C LYS A 47 -20.73 0.38 -1.97
N TYR A 48 -20.00 -0.46 -2.74
CA TYR A 48 -19.88 -1.89 -2.42
C TYR A 48 -19.18 -2.12 -1.08
N LEU A 49 -18.09 -1.45 -0.82
CA LEU A 49 -17.35 -1.58 0.44
C LEU A 49 -18.17 -1.10 1.64
N ALA A 50 -18.90 0.01 1.51
CA ALA A 50 -19.72 0.59 2.58
C ALA A 50 -20.89 -0.30 3.04
N ASN A 51 -21.27 -1.32 2.25
CA ASN A 51 -22.26 -2.31 2.66
C ASN A 51 -21.71 -3.28 3.73
N HIS A 52 -20.39 -3.43 3.82
CA HIS A 52 -19.74 -4.44 4.67
C HIS A 52 -18.89 -3.85 5.78
N GLN A 53 -18.39 -2.61 5.60
CA GLN A 53 -17.51 -1.98 6.57
C GLN A 53 -17.54 -0.45 6.47
N ARG A 54 -17.05 0.22 7.51
CA ARG A 54 -16.91 1.68 7.50
C ARG A 54 -15.83 2.12 6.52
N ILE A 55 -16.09 3.21 5.83
CA ILE A 55 -15.15 3.91 4.97
C ILE A 55 -14.69 5.19 5.65
N ASP A 56 -13.39 5.36 5.82
CA ASP A 56 -12.75 6.61 6.21
C ASP A 56 -12.26 7.30 4.92
N LEU A 57 -13.00 8.31 4.45
CA LEU A 57 -12.79 8.95 3.14
C LEU A 57 -12.05 10.28 3.28
N LEU A 58 -10.86 10.37 2.69
CA LEU A 58 -10.08 11.61 2.64
C LEU A 58 -10.60 12.53 1.54
N VAL A 59 -10.73 13.79 1.87
CA VAL A 59 -11.10 14.87 0.95
C VAL A 59 -10.21 16.09 1.17
N ASN A 60 -9.87 16.80 0.09
CA ASN A 60 -8.93 17.93 0.16
C ASN A 60 -9.54 19.21 0.71
N THR A 61 -10.83 19.47 0.42
CA THR A 61 -11.55 20.70 0.75
C THR A 61 -13.00 20.42 1.11
N ASN A 62 -13.72 21.41 1.66
CA ASN A 62 -15.15 21.30 1.86
C ASN A 62 -15.89 21.14 0.52
N LYS A 63 -15.44 21.82 -0.55
CA LYS A 63 -16.02 21.68 -1.89
C LYS A 63 -15.90 20.24 -2.39
N SER A 64 -14.71 19.64 -2.31
CA SER A 64 -14.50 18.23 -2.72
C SER A 64 -15.28 17.24 -1.83
N MET A 65 -15.55 17.59 -0.57
CA MET A 65 -16.43 16.79 0.30
C MET A 65 -17.88 16.80 -0.19
N GLU A 66 -18.40 17.97 -0.57
CA GLU A 66 -19.78 18.07 -1.09
C GLU A 66 -19.91 17.40 -2.47
N GLU A 67 -18.90 17.53 -3.33
CA GLU A 67 -18.83 16.81 -4.61
C GLU A 67 -18.85 15.29 -4.39
N ALA A 68 -18.04 14.79 -3.45
CA ALA A 68 -18.02 13.39 -3.06
C ALA A 68 -19.37 12.91 -2.54
N ARG A 69 -20.01 13.69 -1.62
CA ARG A 69 -21.35 13.37 -1.09
C ARG A 69 -22.40 13.27 -2.19
N LYS A 70 -22.41 14.24 -3.12
CA LYS A 70 -23.34 14.27 -4.25
C LYS A 70 -23.14 13.04 -5.15
N GLN A 71 -21.89 12.72 -5.48
CA GLN A 71 -21.58 11.58 -6.33
C GLN A 71 -21.92 10.25 -5.66
N LEU A 72 -21.62 10.08 -4.37
CA LEU A 72 -21.93 8.88 -3.61
C LEU A 72 -23.46 8.66 -3.51
N LYS A 73 -24.23 9.72 -3.28
CA LYS A 73 -25.70 9.64 -3.32
C LYS A 73 -26.21 9.18 -4.70
N ARG A 74 -25.64 9.70 -5.81
CA ARG A 74 -25.99 9.30 -7.19
C ARG A 74 -25.73 7.82 -7.46
N THR A 75 -24.67 7.26 -6.83
CA THR A 75 -24.40 5.81 -6.95
C THR A 75 -25.32 4.95 -6.06
N GLY A 76 -26.17 5.54 -5.25
CA GLY A 76 -27.00 4.84 -4.26
C GLY A 76 -26.23 4.36 -3.04
N CYS A 77 -25.13 5.03 -2.69
CA CYS A 77 -24.35 4.69 -1.51
C CYS A 77 -25.00 5.24 -0.23
N LYS A 78 -25.09 4.40 0.81
CA LYS A 78 -25.52 4.81 2.15
C LYS A 78 -24.40 5.58 2.84
N LEU A 79 -24.59 6.87 3.09
CA LEU A 79 -23.55 7.73 3.70
C LEU A 79 -23.32 7.47 5.20
N SER A 80 -24.18 6.73 5.88
CA SER A 80 -24.05 6.41 7.32
C SER A 80 -22.76 5.68 7.66
N ASN A 81 -22.24 4.89 6.72
CA ASN A 81 -21.00 4.13 6.89
C ASN A 81 -19.76 4.87 6.38
N ILE A 82 -19.90 6.16 6.00
CA ILE A 82 -18.79 6.96 5.47
C ILE A 82 -18.43 8.06 6.44
N LYS A 83 -17.18 8.07 6.89
CA LYS A 83 -16.62 9.17 7.67
C LYS A 83 -15.66 9.98 6.80
N PHE A 84 -16.00 11.25 6.61
CA PHE A 84 -15.18 12.19 5.84
C PHE A 84 -14.08 12.79 6.72
N HIS A 85 -12.88 12.88 6.15
CA HIS A 85 -11.72 13.49 6.79
C HIS A 85 -11.12 14.55 5.85
N LYS A 86 -11.05 15.79 6.33
CA LYS A 86 -10.39 16.87 5.57
C LYS A 86 -8.87 16.76 5.72
N ILE A 87 -8.28 15.89 4.92
CA ILE A 87 -6.85 15.64 4.86
C ILE A 87 -6.40 15.80 3.39
N LYS A 88 -5.58 16.82 3.11
CA LYS A 88 -5.06 17.06 1.77
C LYS A 88 -4.15 15.92 1.34
N THR A 89 -4.36 15.47 0.10
CA THR A 89 -3.52 14.51 -0.64
C THR A 89 -3.08 15.14 -1.95
N ASP A 90 -1.98 14.68 -2.52
CA ASP A 90 -1.54 15.05 -3.87
C ASP A 90 -2.08 14.04 -4.88
N ARG A 91 -2.25 12.77 -4.44
CA ARG A 91 -2.74 11.64 -5.24
C ARG A 91 -3.80 10.86 -4.49
N LEU A 92 -4.49 9.95 -5.20
CA LEU A 92 -5.53 9.08 -4.64
C LEU A 92 -4.95 7.87 -3.88
N TRP A 93 -3.77 7.42 -4.21
CA TRP A 93 -3.23 6.08 -3.97
C TRP A 93 -2.79 5.84 -2.51
N LEU A 94 -3.79 5.60 -1.62
CA LEU A 94 -3.53 5.32 -0.21
C LEU A 94 -2.95 3.92 0.05
N ARG A 95 -3.06 3.00 -0.90
CA ARG A 95 -2.33 1.73 -0.87
C ARG A 95 -0.85 2.01 -0.67
N ASP A 96 -0.31 3.02 -1.37
CA ASP A 96 1.11 3.31 -1.42
C ASP A 96 1.57 4.37 -0.41
N SER A 97 0.77 5.41 -0.24
CA SER A 97 1.11 6.52 0.66
C SER A 97 0.54 6.37 2.08
N GLY A 98 -0.39 5.43 2.28
CA GLY A 98 -1.08 5.23 3.54
C GLY A 98 -0.26 4.52 4.62
N PRO A 99 -0.79 4.48 5.85
CA PRO A 99 -0.09 3.86 6.98
C PRO A 99 -0.12 2.33 6.90
N ILE A 100 0.97 1.70 7.30
CA ILE A 100 1.04 0.26 7.51
C ILE A 100 0.73 -0.03 8.98
N PHE A 101 -0.41 -0.64 9.25
CA PHE A 101 -0.83 -0.97 10.61
C PHE A 101 -0.21 -2.28 11.10
N LEU A 102 0.28 -2.25 12.32
CA LEU A 102 0.77 -3.42 13.03
C LEU A 102 -0.06 -3.68 14.27
N ILE A 103 -0.28 -4.95 14.58
CA ILE A 103 -1.07 -5.38 15.73
C ILE A 103 -0.27 -6.29 16.65
N ASN A 104 -0.52 -6.14 17.94
CA ASN A 104 -0.13 -7.10 18.97
C ASN A 104 -1.40 -7.57 19.66
N LYS A 105 -1.82 -8.81 19.40
CA LYS A 105 -3.06 -9.39 19.93
C LYS A 105 -2.98 -9.65 21.44
N LYS A 106 -1.79 -9.98 21.97
CA LYS A 106 -1.59 -10.31 23.40
C LYS A 106 -1.93 -9.10 24.29
N ILE A 107 -1.42 -7.94 23.95
CA ILE A 107 -1.63 -6.70 24.70
C ILE A 107 -2.71 -5.79 24.09
N ARG A 108 -3.42 -6.26 23.07
CA ARG A 108 -4.50 -5.55 22.33
C ARG A 108 -4.08 -4.15 21.85
N LYS A 109 -2.82 -3.99 21.45
CA LYS A 109 -2.27 -2.71 20.97
C LYS A 109 -2.09 -2.70 19.46
N LYS A 110 -2.21 -1.51 18.89
CA LYS A 110 -1.94 -1.19 17.49
C LYS A 110 -0.90 -0.09 17.43
N ILE A 111 -0.03 -0.16 16.44
CA ILE A 111 0.91 0.88 16.06
C ILE A 111 0.85 1.01 14.53
N MET A 112 1.47 2.04 13.98
CA MET A 112 1.58 2.18 12.53
C MET A 112 3.00 2.52 12.13
N LEU A 113 3.45 1.98 11.01
CA LEU A 113 4.66 2.39 10.34
C LEU A 113 4.34 3.53 9.39
N ASN A 114 5.16 4.56 9.42
CA ASN A 114 5.05 5.72 8.57
C ASN A 114 6.29 5.78 7.67
N PHE A 115 6.25 5.03 6.58
CA PHE A 115 7.28 5.08 5.54
C PHE A 115 7.26 6.43 4.81
N LYS A 116 8.37 6.79 4.20
CA LYS A 116 8.43 7.91 3.28
C LYS A 116 7.84 7.47 1.94
N PHE A 117 6.96 8.28 1.39
CA PHE A 117 6.44 8.13 0.03
C PHE A 117 7.13 9.13 -0.89
N THR A 118 7.54 8.69 -2.07
CA THR A 118 8.24 9.51 -3.07
C THR A 118 7.55 9.48 -4.43
N ALA A 119 6.25 9.16 -4.45
CA ALA A 119 5.49 8.97 -5.68
C ALA A 119 6.24 8.06 -6.66
N TRP A 120 6.60 6.85 -6.17
CA TRP A 120 7.30 5.77 -6.90
C TRP A 120 8.67 6.19 -7.44
N SER A 121 9.32 7.17 -6.82
CA SER A 121 10.56 7.82 -7.31
C SER A 121 10.45 8.34 -8.76
N LYS A 122 9.24 8.66 -9.20
CA LYS A 122 8.90 9.08 -10.56
C LYS A 122 8.34 10.50 -10.60
N TYR A 123 7.42 10.84 -9.69
CA TYR A 123 6.72 12.11 -9.71
C TYR A 123 7.17 13.05 -8.59
N LYS A 124 7.00 14.35 -8.79
CA LYS A 124 7.46 15.39 -7.84
C LYS A 124 6.39 15.80 -6.82
N ASN A 125 5.10 15.48 -7.07
CA ASN A 125 3.96 15.89 -6.24
C ASN A 125 3.58 14.78 -5.24
N PHE A 126 4.17 14.82 -4.05
CA PHE A 126 3.90 13.87 -2.95
C PHE A 126 4.01 14.49 -1.55
N ARG A 127 4.13 15.83 -1.47
CA ARG A 127 4.36 16.52 -0.18
C ARG A 127 3.19 16.38 0.79
N ASN A 128 1.96 16.38 0.29
CA ASN A 128 0.78 16.19 1.11
C ASN A 128 0.62 14.72 1.50
N ASP A 129 0.89 13.80 0.57
CA ASP A 129 0.82 12.36 0.81
C ASP A 129 1.75 11.93 1.95
N ASN A 130 2.96 12.48 2.03
CA ASN A 130 3.87 12.25 3.16
C ASN A 130 3.36 12.74 4.53
N LYS A 131 2.30 13.57 4.57
CA LYS A 131 1.70 14.06 5.82
C LYS A 131 0.48 13.25 6.27
N ILE A 132 -0.05 12.38 5.39
CA ILE A 132 -1.28 11.61 5.64
C ILE A 132 -1.11 10.76 6.90
N ASN A 133 -0.05 9.98 6.99
CA ASN A 133 0.20 9.05 8.07
C ASN A 133 0.30 9.73 9.44
N TYR A 134 0.94 10.91 9.50
CA TYR A 134 0.99 11.70 10.71
C TYR A 134 -0.40 12.19 11.14
N LYS A 135 -1.25 12.64 10.19
CA LYS A 135 -2.61 13.11 10.48
C LYS A 135 -3.52 11.96 10.91
N ILE A 136 -3.42 10.81 10.24
CA ILE A 136 -4.17 9.60 10.61
C ILE A 136 -3.73 9.11 12.01
N SER A 137 -2.43 9.10 12.30
CA SER A 137 -1.89 8.73 13.63
C SER A 137 -2.49 9.58 14.74
N LYS A 138 -2.52 10.90 14.55
CA LYS A 138 -3.16 11.82 15.50
C LYS A 138 -4.65 11.57 15.65
N TYR A 139 -5.36 11.43 14.53
CA TYR A 139 -6.81 11.18 14.53
C TYR A 139 -7.17 9.88 15.25
N LEU A 140 -6.42 8.81 15.03
CA LEU A 140 -6.65 7.51 15.65
C LEU A 140 -6.05 7.38 17.06
N ASN A 141 -5.25 8.35 17.50
CA ASN A 141 -4.44 8.28 18.71
C ASN A 141 -3.57 7.00 18.76
N ILE A 142 -2.93 6.67 17.63
CA ILE A 142 -2.08 5.49 17.47
C ILE A 142 -0.63 5.93 17.32
N LYS A 143 0.29 5.26 18.03
CA LYS A 143 1.73 5.51 17.91
C LYS A 143 2.20 5.26 16.49
N SER A 144 2.84 6.29 15.90
CA SER A 144 3.48 6.23 14.58
C SER A 144 4.99 6.03 14.75
N ILE A 145 5.54 5.11 13.98
CA ILE A 145 6.97 4.77 13.97
C ILE A 145 7.51 5.08 12.57
N LEU A 146 8.65 5.76 12.53
CA LEU A 146 9.39 6.05 11.30
C LEU A 146 10.42 4.94 11.07
N PRO A 147 10.22 4.05 10.10
CA PRO A 147 11.22 3.03 9.78
C PRO A 147 12.50 3.66 9.26
N LYS A 148 13.63 3.07 9.67
CA LYS A 148 14.97 3.47 9.25
C LYS A 148 15.77 2.24 8.84
N LYS A 149 16.82 2.45 8.05
CA LYS A 149 17.78 1.40 7.72
C LYS A 149 18.35 0.81 8.99
N ILE A 150 18.31 -0.50 9.12
CA ILE A 150 18.87 -1.21 10.29
C ILE A 150 20.40 -1.10 10.25
N ASN A 151 20.99 -0.91 11.41
CA ASN A 151 22.46 -0.74 11.58
C ASN A 151 23.07 0.49 10.88
N SER A 152 22.25 1.44 10.41
CA SER A 152 22.76 2.71 9.89
C SER A 152 23.02 3.70 11.01
N LYS A 153 24.18 4.37 10.98
CA LYS A 153 24.50 5.50 11.88
C LYS A 153 23.70 6.75 11.52
N LYS A 154 23.29 6.90 10.26
CA LYS A 154 22.48 8.03 9.80
C LYS A 154 21.01 7.69 9.97
N PHE A 155 20.23 8.67 10.44
CA PHE A 155 18.77 8.57 10.43
C PHE A 155 18.26 8.96 9.05
N GLU A 156 17.99 7.97 8.22
CA GLU A 156 17.29 8.16 6.95
C GLU A 156 15.96 7.42 6.99
N LYS A 157 14.88 8.16 6.71
CA LYS A 157 13.54 7.59 6.63
C LYS A 157 13.45 6.71 5.39
N VAL A 158 13.12 5.44 5.58
CA VAL A 158 12.98 4.47 4.48
C VAL A 158 11.79 4.84 3.60
N VAL A 159 12.01 4.82 2.30
CA VAL A 159 10.98 4.92 1.28
C VAL A 159 10.36 3.55 1.05
N MET A 160 9.04 3.46 1.12
CA MET A 160 8.31 2.20 0.87
C MET A 160 6.86 2.51 0.56
N GLU A 161 6.33 1.84 -0.43
CA GLU A 161 4.92 1.81 -0.78
C GLU A 161 4.26 0.54 -0.24
N GLY A 162 2.98 0.62 0.15
CA GLY A 162 2.22 -0.55 0.61
C GLY A 162 1.94 -1.57 -0.50
N GLY A 163 1.99 -1.14 -1.78
CA GLY A 163 1.87 -2.03 -2.94
C GLY A 163 3.17 -2.77 -3.28
N ALA A 164 4.32 -2.31 -2.77
CA ALA A 164 5.62 -2.93 -3.02
C ALA A 164 5.82 -4.27 -2.29
N PHE A 165 4.94 -4.61 -1.35
CA PHE A 165 5.00 -5.87 -0.60
C PHE A 165 3.61 -6.37 -0.20
N ASP A 166 3.48 -7.69 -0.05
CA ASP A 166 2.28 -8.33 0.50
C ASP A 166 2.66 -9.35 1.58
N THR A 167 1.81 -9.54 2.58
CA THR A 167 2.09 -10.44 3.71
C THR A 167 0.93 -11.38 4.02
N ASN A 168 1.26 -12.62 4.39
CA ASN A 168 0.27 -13.57 4.88
C ASN A 168 -0.10 -13.41 6.36
N GLY A 169 0.43 -12.39 7.04
CA GLY A 169 0.19 -12.15 8.47
C GLY A 169 0.82 -13.19 9.41
N SER A 170 1.55 -14.17 8.88
CA SER A 170 2.15 -15.29 9.62
C SER A 170 3.67 -15.40 9.46
N GLY A 171 4.30 -14.33 8.93
CA GLY A 171 5.75 -14.23 8.81
C GLY A 171 6.29 -14.44 7.40
N SER A 172 5.44 -14.60 6.38
CA SER A 172 5.88 -14.61 4.99
C SER A 172 5.53 -13.30 4.28
N ILE A 173 6.38 -12.88 3.35
CA ILE A 173 6.23 -11.66 2.56
C ILE A 173 6.57 -11.92 1.09
N LEU A 174 5.77 -11.33 0.19
CA LEU A 174 6.02 -11.26 -1.25
C LEU A 174 6.66 -9.92 -1.58
N LEU A 175 7.64 -9.94 -2.46
CA LEU A 175 8.42 -8.80 -2.92
C LEU A 175 8.81 -8.99 -4.38
N THR A 176 9.17 -7.91 -5.09
CA THR A 176 9.80 -8.00 -6.40
C THR A 176 11.19 -7.39 -6.38
N LYS A 177 12.11 -7.99 -7.14
CA LYS A 177 13.47 -7.45 -7.34
C LYS A 177 13.40 -6.16 -8.16
N GLU A 178 12.51 -6.09 -9.14
CA GLU A 178 12.36 -4.92 -9.99
C GLU A 178 11.99 -3.68 -9.17
N CYS A 179 11.02 -3.75 -8.27
CA CYS A 179 10.62 -2.63 -7.45
C CYS A 179 11.70 -2.17 -6.47
N LEU A 180 12.32 -3.11 -5.77
CA LEU A 180 13.13 -2.78 -4.60
C LEU A 180 14.64 -2.75 -4.87
N LEU A 181 15.13 -3.45 -5.91
CA LEU A 181 16.58 -3.60 -6.17
C LEU A 181 17.02 -2.96 -7.50
N SER A 182 16.09 -2.46 -8.33
CA SER A 182 16.43 -1.78 -9.56
C SER A 182 16.99 -0.38 -9.29
N SER A 183 17.96 0.04 -10.10
CA SER A 183 18.44 1.43 -10.14
C SER A 183 17.45 2.40 -10.81
N LYS A 184 16.53 1.86 -11.63
CA LYS A 184 15.42 2.62 -12.21
C LYS A 184 14.35 2.84 -11.15
N GLN A 185 13.90 4.09 -10.97
CA GLN A 185 12.96 4.46 -9.91
C GLN A 185 13.42 3.97 -8.51
N GLU A 186 14.72 4.04 -8.24
CA GLU A 186 15.33 3.58 -6.99
C GLU A 186 14.67 4.24 -5.77
N ARG A 187 14.12 3.42 -4.84
CA ARG A 187 13.44 3.90 -3.62
C ARG A 187 14.43 4.30 -2.54
N ASN A 188 15.44 3.48 -2.33
CA ASN A 188 16.41 3.68 -1.25
C ASN A 188 17.82 3.46 -1.79
N LYS A 189 18.51 4.55 -2.04
CA LYS A 189 19.86 4.51 -2.65
C LYS A 189 20.82 3.61 -1.85
N GLY A 190 21.40 2.65 -2.55
CA GLY A 190 22.38 1.74 -1.98
C GLY A 190 21.81 0.67 -1.03
N PHE A 191 20.48 0.46 -1.00
CA PHE A 191 19.91 -0.69 -0.30
C PHE A 191 20.19 -1.98 -1.09
N ARG A 192 20.57 -3.02 -0.36
CA ARG A 192 20.71 -4.38 -0.87
C ARG A 192 19.52 -5.23 -0.44
N LYS A 193 19.37 -6.41 -1.02
CA LYS A 193 18.37 -7.41 -0.62
C LYS A 193 18.37 -7.64 0.89
N SER A 194 19.54 -7.83 1.50
CA SER A 194 19.71 -8.03 2.95
C SER A 194 19.23 -6.85 3.81
N ASP A 195 19.32 -5.60 3.29
CA ASP A 195 18.81 -4.42 4.01
C ASP A 195 17.28 -4.45 4.08
N TYR A 196 16.60 -4.83 2.99
CA TYR A 196 15.14 -5.00 2.97
C TYR A 196 14.69 -6.18 3.84
N GLU A 197 15.36 -7.32 3.77
CA GLU A 197 15.07 -8.48 4.62
C GLU A 197 15.23 -8.13 6.11
N SER A 198 16.31 -7.43 6.47
CA SER A 198 16.52 -6.92 7.82
C SER A 198 15.43 -5.92 8.25
N LEU A 199 15.02 -5.02 7.35
CA LEU A 199 13.94 -4.06 7.59
C LEU A 199 12.63 -4.79 7.92
N PHE A 200 12.20 -5.70 7.06
CA PHE A 200 10.94 -6.42 7.22
C PHE A 200 10.96 -7.39 8.41
N SER A 201 12.10 -8.05 8.68
CA SER A 201 12.26 -8.86 9.89
C SER A 201 12.08 -8.04 11.16
N ASN A 202 12.68 -6.85 11.22
CA ASN A 202 12.62 -6.02 12.42
C ASN A 202 11.28 -5.30 12.61
N TYR A 203 10.63 -4.85 11.53
CA TYR A 203 9.40 -4.05 11.64
C TYR A 203 8.13 -4.84 11.44
N LEU A 204 8.13 -5.90 10.63
CA LEU A 204 6.94 -6.72 10.33
C LEU A 204 6.99 -8.11 10.95
N ASN A 205 8.08 -8.47 11.62
CA ASN A 205 8.32 -9.82 12.15
C ASN A 205 8.30 -10.90 11.04
N THR A 206 8.86 -10.57 9.87
CA THR A 206 8.94 -11.45 8.72
C THR A 206 10.11 -12.44 8.87
N LYS A 207 9.88 -13.69 8.50
CA LYS A 207 10.87 -14.79 8.53
C LYS A 207 11.13 -15.37 7.13
N ASN A 208 10.10 -15.39 6.27
CA ASN A 208 10.18 -15.98 4.95
C ASN A 208 10.00 -14.90 3.88
N PHE A 209 10.94 -14.80 2.96
CA PHE A 209 10.99 -13.80 1.91
C PHE A 209 10.85 -14.46 0.56
N ILE A 210 9.75 -14.19 -0.15
CA ILE A 210 9.50 -14.67 -1.51
C ILE A 210 9.77 -13.51 -2.46
N TRP A 211 10.90 -13.59 -3.17
CA TRP A 211 11.33 -12.59 -4.11
C TRP A 211 10.99 -13.00 -5.55
N LEU A 212 9.99 -12.35 -6.11
CA LEU A 212 9.69 -12.42 -7.54
C LEU A 212 10.69 -11.57 -8.33
N ASN A 213 10.77 -11.77 -9.64
CA ASN A 213 11.72 -11.04 -10.48
C ASN A 213 11.15 -9.68 -10.90
N LYS A 214 10.22 -9.67 -11.86
CA LYS A 214 9.69 -8.47 -12.51
C LYS A 214 8.19 -8.36 -12.35
N GLY A 215 7.68 -7.13 -12.42
CA GLY A 215 6.27 -6.83 -12.59
C GLY A 215 5.80 -7.02 -14.02
N ILE A 216 4.74 -6.32 -14.40
CA ILE A 216 4.14 -6.34 -15.73
C ILE A 216 4.56 -5.13 -16.55
N VAL A 217 4.53 -5.28 -17.87
CA VAL A 217 4.83 -4.19 -18.81
C VAL A 217 3.75 -3.13 -18.72
N GLY A 218 4.18 -1.86 -18.62
CA GLY A 218 3.27 -0.72 -18.49
C GLY A 218 2.92 -0.32 -17.06
N ASP A 219 3.37 -1.08 -16.07
CA ASP A 219 3.23 -0.71 -14.67
C ASP A 219 4.02 0.58 -14.36
N ASP A 220 3.27 1.57 -13.85
CA ASP A 220 3.79 2.89 -13.51
C ASP A 220 4.60 2.90 -12.21
N THR A 221 4.39 1.91 -11.38
CA THR A 221 5.02 1.73 -10.07
C THR A 221 6.40 1.09 -10.17
N HIS A 222 6.74 0.54 -11.32
CA HIS A 222 7.97 -0.20 -11.60
C HIS A 222 8.09 -1.49 -10.79
N GLY A 223 7.14 -2.37 -10.97
CA GLY A 223 7.16 -3.74 -10.46
C GLY A 223 6.58 -3.94 -9.08
N HIS A 224 5.53 -3.22 -8.70
CA HIS A 224 4.81 -3.54 -7.47
C HIS A 224 4.35 -5.00 -7.45
N VAL A 225 4.47 -5.66 -6.31
CA VAL A 225 4.08 -7.06 -6.19
C VAL A 225 2.57 -7.24 -6.17
N ASP A 226 1.81 -6.27 -5.69
CA ASP A 226 0.35 -6.35 -5.61
C ASP A 226 -0.35 -6.30 -6.98
N ASP A 227 0.36 -5.87 -8.02
CA ASP A 227 -0.12 -5.94 -9.40
C ASP A 227 -0.04 -7.35 -10.01
N ILE A 228 0.79 -8.25 -9.44
CA ILE A 228 1.06 -9.56 -10.02
C ILE A 228 0.82 -10.74 -9.07
N ALA A 229 0.93 -10.56 -7.77
CA ALA A 229 0.80 -11.66 -6.81
C ALA A 229 0.29 -11.20 -5.45
N ARG A 230 -0.64 -11.98 -4.87
CA ARG A 230 -1.22 -11.70 -3.55
C ARG A 230 -1.39 -12.99 -2.74
N PHE A 231 -1.13 -12.92 -1.44
CA PHE A 231 -1.58 -13.96 -0.55
C PHE A 231 -3.12 -13.95 -0.44
N VAL A 232 -3.75 -15.09 -0.61
CA VAL A 232 -5.20 -15.30 -0.41
C VAL A 232 -5.50 -16.20 0.80
N SER A 233 -4.47 -16.84 1.34
CA SER A 233 -4.50 -17.54 2.62
C SER A 233 -3.09 -17.55 3.24
N LYS A 234 -2.93 -18.18 4.40
CA LYS A 234 -1.61 -18.32 5.05
C LYS A 234 -0.58 -19.03 4.17
N THR A 235 -1.04 -19.92 3.29
CA THR A 235 -0.19 -20.83 2.48
C THR A 235 -0.49 -20.77 0.99
N THR A 236 -1.45 -19.93 0.56
CA THR A 236 -1.86 -19.86 -0.84
C THR A 236 -1.58 -18.47 -1.41
N ILE A 237 -0.96 -18.43 -2.57
CA ILE A 237 -0.70 -17.22 -3.36
C ILE A 237 -1.48 -17.31 -4.66
N MET A 238 -2.22 -16.25 -4.97
CA MET A 238 -2.75 -16.02 -6.31
C MET A 238 -1.71 -15.21 -7.08
N ILE A 239 -1.38 -15.65 -8.30
CA ILE A 239 -0.38 -14.99 -9.14
C ILE A 239 -0.91 -14.84 -10.56
N ALA A 240 -0.57 -13.72 -11.20
CA ALA A 240 -0.84 -13.50 -12.62
C ALA A 240 -0.02 -14.47 -13.47
N ASP A 241 -0.66 -15.02 -14.49
CA ASP A 241 -0.04 -15.90 -15.49
C ASP A 241 -0.45 -15.45 -16.90
N GLU A 242 0.37 -15.77 -17.89
CA GLU A 242 0.12 -15.51 -19.29
C GLU A 242 0.50 -16.75 -20.12
N ASN A 243 -0.43 -17.18 -21.00
CA ASN A 243 -0.23 -18.36 -21.84
C ASN A 243 0.14 -18.03 -23.29
N ASN A 244 -0.11 -16.79 -23.72
CA ASN A 244 0.29 -16.32 -25.03
C ASN A 244 1.80 -16.04 -25.06
N LYS A 245 2.56 -16.89 -25.71
CA LYS A 245 4.03 -16.78 -25.85
C LYS A 245 4.49 -15.49 -26.54
N SER A 246 3.59 -14.84 -27.33
CA SER A 246 3.87 -13.58 -28.00
C SER A 246 3.61 -12.37 -27.12
N ASP A 247 2.96 -12.53 -25.97
CA ASP A 247 2.73 -11.43 -25.02
C ASP A 247 4.04 -11.00 -24.35
N LYS A 248 4.21 -9.71 -24.18
CA LYS A 248 5.41 -9.12 -23.56
C LYS A 248 5.60 -9.53 -22.10
N ASN A 249 4.54 -9.94 -21.42
CA ASN A 249 4.56 -10.38 -20.03
C ASN A 249 4.81 -11.88 -19.87
N TYR A 250 4.65 -12.68 -20.94
CA TYR A 250 4.74 -14.15 -20.88
C TYR A 250 5.96 -14.63 -20.10
N LYS A 251 7.16 -14.20 -20.52
CA LYS A 251 8.40 -14.66 -19.92
C LYS A 251 8.51 -14.29 -18.44
N SER A 252 8.25 -13.03 -18.08
CA SER A 252 8.39 -12.57 -16.70
C SER A 252 7.38 -13.22 -15.76
N LEU A 253 6.13 -13.44 -16.20
CA LEU A 253 5.11 -14.08 -15.37
C LEU A 253 5.40 -15.58 -15.19
N LYS A 254 5.85 -16.31 -16.23
CA LYS A 254 6.29 -17.70 -16.09
C LYS A 254 7.50 -17.86 -15.16
N GLU A 255 8.47 -16.94 -15.24
CA GLU A 255 9.61 -16.92 -14.31
C GLU A 255 9.13 -16.70 -12.85
N ASN A 256 8.20 -15.76 -12.62
CA ASN A 256 7.66 -15.50 -11.29
C ASN A 256 6.89 -16.71 -10.74
N LEU A 257 6.07 -17.36 -11.58
CA LEU A 257 5.35 -18.57 -11.20
C LEU A 257 6.30 -19.69 -10.74
N SER A 258 7.43 -19.89 -11.45
CA SER A 258 8.42 -20.89 -11.09
C SER A 258 9.08 -20.64 -9.72
N LEU A 259 9.22 -19.37 -9.31
CA LEU A 259 9.83 -19.00 -8.02
C LEU A 259 8.92 -19.29 -6.81
N ILE A 260 7.62 -19.40 -7.02
CA ILE A 260 6.66 -19.73 -5.94
C ILE A 260 6.60 -21.24 -5.70
N HIS A 261 6.85 -22.03 -6.70
CA HIS A 261 6.80 -23.51 -6.63
C HIS A 261 8.07 -24.14 -6.06
N ILE A 262 9.05 -23.37 -5.66
CA ILE A 262 10.23 -23.84 -4.96
C ILE A 262 9.90 -23.92 -3.47
#